data_3fd8a2a2f91530c191645c8498f43988
#
_entry.id   3fd8a2a2f91530c191645c8498f43988
#
_cell.length_a   1.000
_cell.length_b   1.000
_cell.length_c   1.000
_cell.angle_alpha   90.00
_cell.angle_beta   90.00
_cell.angle_gamma   90.00
#
_symmetry.space_group_name_H-M   'P 1'
#
loop_
_entity.id
_entity.type
_entity.pdbx_description
1 polymer ?
#
loop_
_entity_poly.entity_id
_entity_poly.type
_entity_poly.pdbx_seq_one_letter_code
_entity_poly.pdbx_strand_id
1 'polypeptide(L)'
;MVLVDTSVWIEFLRRPSRIDLRAIVDLDEVVTCLPVLQEVLQGFREPSAFTLARESMLALPMVEAPLGQEVFEDAVGLYRRARAAGITVRSSVDCLIAACALRNGLSVLHHDRDYDLLARVSPLEVRNVG
;
A
#
# COMPACT_ATOMS: atom_id res chain seq x y z
N MET A 1 -11.13 -8.17 1.94
CA MET A 1 -10.36 -7.07 2.57
C MET A 1 -9.33 -6.56 1.58
N VAL A 2 -9.09 -5.28 1.60
CA VAL A 2 -8.22 -4.61 0.63
C VAL A 2 -7.20 -3.74 1.36
N LEU A 3 -5.94 -3.84 0.94
CA LEU A 3 -4.88 -2.95 1.39
C LEU A 3 -4.78 -1.79 0.39
N VAL A 4 -5.02 -0.57 0.87
CA VAL A 4 -4.97 0.63 0.03
C VAL A 4 -3.56 1.19 0.08
N ASP A 5 -2.92 1.29 -1.10
CA ASP A 5 -1.56 1.82 -1.20
C ASP A 5 -1.50 3.31 -0.92
N THR A 6 -0.31 3.76 -0.55
CA THR A 6 0.01 5.18 -0.32
C THR A 6 -0.41 6.06 -1.48
N SER A 7 -0.19 5.60 -2.72
CA SER A 7 -0.53 6.36 -3.94
C SER A 7 -2.00 6.75 -4.02
N VAL A 8 -2.89 5.89 -3.53
CA VAL A 8 -4.34 6.16 -3.48
C VAL A 8 -4.67 7.07 -2.30
N TRP A 9 -4.11 6.79 -1.13
CA TRP A 9 -4.34 7.62 0.06
C TRP A 9 -3.95 9.08 -0.18
N ILE A 10 -2.82 9.33 -0.80
CA ILE A 10 -2.35 10.69 -1.10
C ILE A 10 -3.35 11.42 -2.01
N GLU A 11 -3.86 10.77 -3.06
CA GLU A 11 -4.83 11.37 -3.96
C GLU A 11 -6.20 11.59 -3.31
N PHE A 12 -6.58 10.76 -2.35
CA PHE A 12 -7.82 10.90 -1.61
C PHE A 12 -7.74 12.00 -0.54
N LEU A 13 -6.62 12.05 0.18
CA LEU A 13 -6.46 12.97 1.32
C LEU A 13 -6.04 14.38 0.94
N ARG A 14 -5.47 14.55 -0.26
CA ARG A 14 -5.10 15.90 -0.73
C ARG A 14 -6.33 16.77 -0.95
N ARG A 15 -6.13 18.10 -0.94
CA ARG A 15 -7.21 19.05 -1.22
C ARG A 15 -6.84 19.94 -2.42
N PRO A 16 -7.66 19.99 -3.50
CA PRO A 16 -8.86 19.17 -3.69
C PRO A 16 -8.50 17.67 -3.93
N SER A 17 -9.40 16.79 -3.50
CA SER A 17 -9.21 15.35 -3.69
C SER A 17 -9.37 14.98 -5.17
N ARG A 18 -8.50 14.08 -5.66
CA ARG A 18 -8.57 13.56 -7.03
C ARG A 18 -9.24 12.20 -7.11
N ILE A 19 -9.27 11.48 -6.00
CA ILE A 19 -9.90 10.18 -5.88
C ILE A 19 -10.86 10.23 -4.70
N ASP A 20 -12.09 9.74 -4.88
CA ASP A 20 -12.99 9.48 -3.78
C ASP A 20 -12.93 7.99 -3.45
N LEU A 21 -12.17 7.64 -2.43
CA LEU A 21 -11.98 6.27 -2.01
C LEU A 21 -13.29 5.58 -1.63
N ARG A 22 -14.22 6.34 -1.04
CA ARG A 22 -15.53 5.81 -0.62
C ARG A 22 -16.40 5.37 -1.79
N ALA A 23 -16.17 5.92 -2.98
CA ALA A 23 -16.87 5.52 -4.20
C ALA A 23 -16.27 4.26 -4.84
N ILE A 24 -15.06 3.87 -4.44
CA ILE A 24 -14.31 2.78 -5.05
C ILE A 24 -14.40 1.51 -4.20
N VAL A 25 -14.30 1.65 -2.88
CA VAL A 25 -14.30 0.53 -1.93
C VAL A 25 -15.19 0.85 -0.74
N ASP A 26 -15.67 -0.20 -0.08
CA ASP A 26 -16.28 -0.11 1.24
C ASP A 26 -15.17 0.13 2.28
N LEU A 27 -15.23 1.22 3.01
CA LEU A 27 -14.22 1.56 4.00
C LEU A 27 -14.10 0.50 5.12
N ASP A 28 -15.17 -0.25 5.38
CA ASP A 28 -15.12 -1.36 6.35
C ASP A 28 -14.24 -2.52 5.87
N GLU A 29 -13.92 -2.58 4.58
CA GLU A 29 -13.05 -3.59 3.99
C GLU A 29 -11.59 -3.15 3.91
N VAL A 30 -11.28 -1.90 4.28
CA VAL A 30 -9.94 -1.33 4.14
C VAL A 30 -9.08 -1.66 5.33
N VAL A 31 -7.87 -2.15 5.04
CA VAL A 31 -6.82 -2.37 6.03
C VAL A 31 -5.55 -1.65 5.60
N THR A 32 -4.62 -1.47 6.52
CA THR A 32 -3.34 -0.82 6.23
C THR A 32 -2.18 -1.62 6.84
N CYS A 33 -0.97 -1.14 6.62
CA CYS A 33 0.25 -1.68 7.19
C CYS A 33 1.20 -0.55 7.55
N LEU A 34 2.20 -0.84 8.36
CA LEU A 34 3.14 0.17 8.86
C LEU A 34 3.86 0.95 7.76
N PRO A 35 4.32 0.32 6.65
CA PRO A 35 4.94 1.08 5.56
C PRO A 35 4.01 2.12 4.93
N VAL A 36 2.72 1.78 4.75
CA VAL A 36 1.74 2.75 4.23
C VAL A 36 1.53 3.87 5.22
N LEU A 37 1.37 3.54 6.51
CA LEU A 37 1.22 4.55 7.57
C LEU A 37 2.38 5.56 7.53
N GLN A 38 3.61 5.06 7.45
CA GLN A 38 4.79 5.91 7.40
C GLN A 38 4.78 6.84 6.18
N GLU A 39 4.54 6.29 4.99
CA GLU A 39 4.58 7.08 3.76
C GLU A 39 3.47 8.12 3.70
N VAL A 40 2.27 7.77 4.15
CA VAL A 40 1.15 8.71 4.19
C VAL A 40 1.45 9.85 5.15
N LEU A 41 1.85 9.53 6.39
CA LEU A 41 2.01 10.55 7.43
C LEU A 41 3.18 11.49 7.15
N GLN A 42 4.28 10.98 6.62
CA GLN A 42 5.43 11.86 6.30
C GLN A 42 5.15 12.84 5.16
N GLY A 43 4.06 12.65 4.43
CA GLY A 43 3.64 13.56 3.37
C GLY A 43 2.91 14.82 3.85
N PHE A 44 2.55 14.91 5.13
CA PHE A 44 1.83 16.06 5.69
C PHE A 44 2.77 16.99 6.45
N ARG A 45 2.81 18.26 6.03
CA ARG A 45 3.65 19.29 6.68
C ARG A 45 2.89 20.09 7.73
N GLU A 46 1.62 20.39 7.46
CA GLU A 46 0.79 21.22 8.34
C GLU A 46 0.34 20.38 9.54
N PRO A 47 0.59 20.85 10.80
CA PRO A 47 0.35 20.02 11.99
C PRO A 47 -1.08 19.53 12.17
N SER A 48 -2.09 20.35 11.88
CA SER A 48 -3.48 19.91 12.03
C SER A 48 -3.89 18.89 10.98
N ALA A 49 -3.41 19.03 9.75
CA ALA A 49 -3.63 18.04 8.70
C ALA A 49 -2.93 16.72 9.03
N PHE A 50 -1.71 16.77 9.56
CA PHE A 50 -0.99 15.59 10.03
C PHE A 50 -1.77 14.87 11.13
N THR A 51 -2.25 15.59 12.14
CA THR A 51 -2.99 15.00 13.26
C THR A 51 -4.25 14.29 12.77
N LEU A 52 -5.01 14.93 11.88
CA LEU A 52 -6.23 14.35 11.31
C LEU A 52 -5.92 13.09 10.49
N ALA A 53 -4.89 13.14 9.65
CA ALA A 53 -4.46 11.98 8.87
C ALA A 53 -4.01 10.83 9.77
N ARG A 54 -3.26 11.12 10.83
CA ARG A 54 -2.80 10.12 11.79
C ARG A 54 -3.97 9.43 12.49
N GLU A 55 -4.92 10.20 12.98
CA GLU A 55 -6.12 9.64 13.63
C GLU A 55 -6.92 8.76 12.68
N SER A 56 -7.09 9.21 11.43
CA SER A 56 -7.82 8.45 10.41
C SER A 56 -7.12 7.14 10.06
N MET A 57 -5.81 7.16 9.88
CA MET A 57 -5.04 5.96 9.54
C MET A 57 -4.97 4.97 10.69
N LEU A 58 -4.80 5.44 11.93
CA LEU A 58 -4.73 4.57 13.11
C LEU A 58 -6.10 3.96 13.48
N ALA A 59 -7.19 4.48 12.95
CA ALA A 59 -8.51 3.87 13.12
C ALA A 59 -8.71 2.63 12.23
N LEU A 60 -7.85 2.41 11.24
CA LEU A 60 -7.93 1.24 10.35
C LEU A 60 -7.31 0.01 11.00
N PRO A 61 -7.85 -1.20 10.72
CA PRO A 61 -7.15 -2.43 11.07
C PRO A 61 -5.78 -2.47 10.39
N MET A 62 -4.78 -2.95 11.11
CA MET A 62 -3.39 -2.98 10.64
C MET A 62 -2.90 -4.43 10.60
N VAL A 63 -2.30 -4.83 9.47
CA VAL A 63 -1.69 -6.15 9.30
C VAL A 63 -0.17 -6.02 9.42
N GLU A 64 0.49 -7.11 9.79
CA GLU A 64 1.95 -7.18 9.96
C GLU A 64 2.49 -6.05 10.87
N ALA A 65 1.86 -5.88 12.01
CA ALA A 65 2.31 -4.94 13.03
C ALA A 65 2.51 -5.68 14.36
N PRO A 66 3.78 -5.89 14.77
CA PRO A 66 5.02 -5.38 14.16
C PRO A 66 5.41 -6.12 12.88
N LEU A 67 6.29 -5.47 12.08
CA LEU A 67 6.91 -6.09 10.92
C LEU A 67 8.00 -7.07 11.38
N GLY A 68 7.83 -8.34 11.00
CA GLY A 68 8.81 -9.36 11.29
C GLY A 68 9.82 -9.55 10.17
N GLN A 69 10.89 -10.31 10.45
CA GLN A 69 11.91 -10.61 9.45
C GLN A 69 11.33 -11.30 8.23
N GLU A 70 10.35 -12.19 8.42
CA GLU A 70 9.77 -12.97 7.32
C GLU A 70 9.14 -12.09 6.24
N VAL A 71 8.46 -10.98 6.62
CA VAL A 71 7.85 -10.12 5.62
C VAL A 71 8.89 -9.38 4.80
N PHE A 72 10.02 -9.01 5.41
CA PHE A 72 11.14 -8.42 4.67
C PHE A 72 11.78 -9.42 3.71
N GLU A 73 11.94 -10.66 4.13
CA GLU A 73 12.48 -11.72 3.25
C GLU A 73 11.53 -11.99 2.08
N ASP A 74 10.23 -12.01 2.31
CA ASP A 74 9.23 -12.13 1.24
C ASP A 74 9.31 -10.96 0.26
N ALA A 75 9.52 -9.75 0.76
CA ALA A 75 9.70 -8.56 -0.09
C ALA A 75 10.95 -8.69 -0.98
N VAL A 76 12.06 -9.16 -0.41
CA VAL A 76 13.29 -9.46 -1.18
C VAL A 76 13.00 -10.50 -2.25
N GLY A 77 12.24 -11.54 -1.92
CA GLY A 77 11.86 -12.58 -2.87
C GLY A 77 11.07 -12.04 -4.06
N LEU A 78 10.12 -11.13 -3.81
CA LEU A 78 9.35 -10.47 -4.87
C LEU A 78 10.26 -9.65 -5.80
N TYR A 79 11.16 -8.88 -5.22
CA TYR A 79 12.10 -8.08 -5.98
C TYR A 79 12.99 -8.95 -6.87
N ARG A 80 13.51 -10.04 -6.31
CA ARG A 80 14.38 -10.98 -7.05
C ARG A 80 13.63 -11.66 -8.19
N ARG A 81 12.38 -12.08 -7.98
CA ARG A 81 11.56 -12.68 -9.05
C ARG A 81 11.30 -11.69 -10.17
N ALA A 82 11.02 -10.43 -9.83
CA ALA A 82 10.83 -9.38 -10.83
C ALA A 82 12.11 -9.20 -11.67
N ARG A 83 13.27 -9.08 -11.02
CA ARG A 83 14.56 -8.96 -11.74
C ARG A 83 14.84 -10.15 -12.64
N ALA A 84 14.59 -11.36 -12.16
CA ALA A 84 14.80 -12.58 -12.95
C ALA A 84 13.89 -12.61 -14.19
N ALA A 85 12.73 -11.96 -14.13
CA ALA A 85 11.81 -11.83 -15.26
C ALA A 85 12.09 -10.58 -16.13
N GLY A 86 13.18 -9.85 -15.88
CA GLY A 86 13.54 -8.65 -16.62
C GLY A 86 12.69 -7.43 -16.24
N ILE A 87 12.01 -7.45 -15.10
CA ILE A 87 11.16 -6.37 -14.62
C ILE A 87 11.90 -5.55 -13.59
N THR A 88 11.88 -4.22 -13.76
CA THR A 88 12.44 -3.28 -12.79
C THR A 88 11.33 -2.72 -11.92
N VAL A 89 11.35 -3.06 -10.62
CA VAL A 89 10.52 -2.44 -9.60
C VAL A 89 11.30 -1.29 -9.00
N ARG A 90 10.75 -0.07 -9.07
CA ARG A 90 11.47 1.14 -8.67
C ARG A 90 11.50 1.39 -7.17
N SER A 91 10.51 0.86 -6.45
CA SER A 91 10.39 1.08 -5.01
C SER A 91 10.45 -0.23 -4.24
N SER A 92 11.45 -0.37 -3.36
CA SER A 92 11.54 -1.50 -2.43
C SER A 92 10.39 -1.50 -1.42
N VAL A 93 9.83 -0.33 -1.09
CA VAL A 93 8.67 -0.23 -0.20
C VAL A 93 7.45 -0.85 -0.83
N ASP A 94 7.26 -0.74 -2.14
CA ASP A 94 6.15 -1.40 -2.84
C ASP A 94 6.25 -2.92 -2.72
N CYS A 95 7.45 -3.48 -2.77
CA CYS A 95 7.65 -4.91 -2.52
C CYS A 95 7.28 -5.29 -1.07
N LEU A 96 7.59 -4.43 -0.11
CA LEU A 96 7.25 -4.67 1.29
C LEU A 96 5.73 -4.61 1.52
N ILE A 97 5.05 -3.63 0.93
CA ILE A 97 3.59 -3.50 1.01
C ILE A 97 2.93 -4.71 0.32
N ALA A 98 3.42 -5.10 -0.85
CA ALA A 98 2.93 -6.29 -1.56
C ALA A 98 3.10 -7.56 -0.72
N ALA A 99 4.23 -7.70 -0.04
CA ALA A 99 4.46 -8.83 0.86
C ALA A 99 3.46 -8.84 2.03
N CYS A 100 3.17 -7.70 2.62
CA CYS A 100 2.15 -7.58 3.66
C CYS A 100 0.78 -8.06 3.14
N ALA A 101 0.41 -7.65 1.93
CA ALA A 101 -0.86 -8.05 1.32
C ALA A 101 -0.89 -9.55 1.06
N LEU A 102 0.14 -10.12 0.46
CA LEU A 102 0.20 -11.55 0.15
C LEU A 102 0.12 -12.42 1.39
N ARG A 103 0.82 -12.04 2.47
CA ARG A 103 0.80 -12.78 3.72
C ARG A 103 -0.57 -12.81 4.39
N ASN A 104 -1.42 -11.85 4.09
CA ASN A 104 -2.74 -11.70 4.72
C ASN A 104 -3.90 -11.93 3.75
N GLY A 105 -3.64 -12.43 2.56
CA GLY A 105 -4.68 -12.72 1.57
C GLY A 105 -5.45 -11.49 1.09
N LEU A 106 -4.78 -10.34 1.02
CA LEU A 106 -5.37 -9.07 0.64
C LEU A 106 -5.07 -8.73 -0.81
N SER A 107 -6.03 -8.09 -1.48
CA SER A 107 -5.76 -7.38 -2.73
C SER A 107 -5.18 -6.00 -2.42
N VAL A 108 -4.50 -5.40 -3.40
CA VAL A 108 -3.94 -4.04 -3.30
C VAL A 108 -4.68 -3.12 -4.25
N LEU A 109 -5.23 -2.04 -3.70
CA LEU A 109 -5.77 -0.93 -4.47
C LEU A 109 -4.68 0.12 -4.62
N HIS A 110 -4.32 0.48 -5.86
CA HIS A 110 -3.14 1.32 -6.11
C HIS A 110 -3.32 2.25 -7.30
N HIS A 111 -2.39 3.18 -7.40
CA HIS A 111 -2.21 4.07 -8.54
C HIS A 111 -0.73 4.15 -8.89
N ASP A 112 -0.07 2.98 -8.95
CA ASP A 112 1.36 2.87 -9.22
C ASP A 112 1.62 1.58 -10.01
N ARG A 113 2.24 1.72 -11.18
CA ARG A 113 2.50 0.59 -12.09
C ARG A 113 3.36 -0.52 -11.48
N ASP A 114 4.13 -0.24 -10.43
CA ASP A 114 4.98 -1.26 -9.81
C ASP A 114 4.16 -2.43 -9.28
N TYR A 115 2.93 -2.19 -8.79
CA TYR A 115 2.04 -3.27 -8.36
C TYR A 115 1.55 -4.12 -9.52
N ASP A 116 1.25 -3.51 -10.67
CA ASP A 116 0.88 -4.27 -11.87
C ASP A 116 2.04 -5.16 -12.31
N LEU A 117 3.27 -4.68 -12.19
CA LEU A 117 4.47 -5.45 -12.51
C LEU A 117 4.67 -6.60 -11.51
N LEU A 118 4.49 -6.36 -10.22
CA LEU A 118 4.60 -7.40 -9.19
C LEU A 118 3.53 -8.47 -9.35
N ALA A 119 2.35 -8.12 -9.82
CA ALA A 119 1.27 -9.07 -10.10
C ALA A 119 1.62 -10.05 -11.22
N ARG A 120 2.57 -9.71 -12.10
CA ARG A 120 3.03 -10.62 -13.16
C ARG A 120 3.91 -11.76 -12.65
N VAL A 121 4.57 -11.58 -11.51
CA VAL A 121 5.55 -12.52 -10.96
C VAL A 121 5.11 -13.12 -9.62
N SER A 122 3.86 -12.90 -9.22
CA SER A 122 3.34 -13.37 -7.94
C SER A 122 1.83 -13.58 -8.02
N PRO A 123 1.21 -14.24 -7.02
CA PRO A 123 -0.26 -14.36 -6.96
C PRO A 123 -0.95 -13.10 -6.43
N LEU A 124 -0.26 -11.97 -6.36
CA LEU A 124 -0.83 -10.71 -5.87
C LEU A 124 -2.01 -10.27 -6.75
N GLU A 125 -3.15 -10.02 -6.12
CA GLU A 125 -4.31 -9.43 -6.78
C GLU A 125 -4.25 -7.92 -6.62
N VAL A 126 -4.36 -7.20 -7.74
CA VAL A 126 -4.23 -5.74 -7.75
C VAL A 126 -5.38 -5.10 -8.52
N ARG A 127 -5.71 -3.87 -8.13
CA ARG A 127 -6.64 -3.01 -8.85
C ARG A 127 -6.02 -1.62 -8.98
N ASN A 128 -5.78 -1.21 -10.21
CA ASN A 128 -5.28 0.12 -10.52
C ASN A 128 -6.46 1.09 -10.66
N VAL A 129 -6.44 2.22 -9.94
CA VAL A 129 -7.49 3.24 -9.99
C VAL A 129 -7.09 4.46 -10.83
N GLY A 130 -5.90 4.40 -11.43
CA GLY A 130 -5.39 5.47 -12.31
C GLY A 130 -5.75 5.32 -13.76
#